data_7b3767d22855721b3787e7fb9551724c
#
_entry.id   7b3767d22855721b3787e7fb9551724c
#
_cell.length_a   1.000
_cell.length_b   1.000
_cell.length_c   1.000
_cell.angle_alpha   90.00
_cell.angle_beta   90.00
_cell.angle_gamma   90.00
#
_symmetry.space_group_name_H-M   'P 1'
#
loop_
_entity.id
_entity.type
_entity.pdbx_description
1 polymer ?
#
loop_
_entity_poly.entity_id
_entity_poly.type
_entity_poly.pdbx_seq_one_letter_code
_entity_poly.pdbx_strand_id
1 'polypeptide(L)'
;MDFYDAVDQRRSIRDFTDEAIPEETLRRILKAAYQAPANDHFRDWHFIVVTDKEILHEVLEGVPKDLTEKDVDAMEWISDPIQKESYRMAVPKQYRMLIDAAAVVVPLMKKKVDLLHPRDLSDLNCFASVWCSIENLWLAATAEGYGCNVRIPRGNEEAVAQKVLGFPDGYMIPCMIGIGRPAENAVRTKQIPVDYDAQIHWQRF
;
A
#
# COMPACT_ATOMS: atom_id res chain seq x y z
N MET A 1 5.92 -8.56 -19.20
CA MET A 1 6.91 -8.80 -18.11
C MET A 1 6.59 -10.16 -17.53
N ASP A 2 7.58 -11.02 -17.28
CA ASP A 2 7.31 -12.28 -16.60
C ASP A 2 7.10 -12.08 -15.08
N PHE A 3 6.74 -13.15 -14.37
CA PHE A 3 6.43 -13.07 -12.94
C PHE A 3 7.67 -12.69 -12.10
N TYR A 4 8.81 -13.31 -12.36
CA TYR A 4 10.03 -13.05 -11.58
C TYR A 4 10.55 -11.64 -11.82
N ASP A 5 10.47 -11.15 -13.06
CA ASP A 5 10.79 -9.76 -13.39
C ASP A 5 9.92 -8.79 -12.59
N ALA A 6 8.62 -9.06 -12.46
CA ALA A 6 7.71 -8.21 -11.70
C ALA A 6 8.08 -8.19 -10.20
N VAL A 7 8.40 -9.35 -9.63
CA VAL A 7 8.87 -9.47 -8.25
C VAL A 7 10.17 -8.69 -8.03
N ASP A 8 11.14 -8.84 -8.94
CA ASP A 8 12.43 -8.18 -8.83
C ASP A 8 12.37 -6.67 -9.04
N GLN A 9 11.46 -6.21 -9.88
CA GLN A 9 11.34 -4.79 -10.23
C GLN A 9 10.38 -4.01 -9.32
N ARG A 10 9.46 -4.70 -8.62
CA ARG A 10 8.51 -4.04 -7.73
C ARG A 10 9.24 -3.24 -6.65
N ARG A 11 8.99 -1.95 -6.60
CA ARG A 11 9.49 -1.03 -5.57
C ARG A 11 8.38 -0.05 -5.18
N SER A 12 8.50 0.54 -4.00
CA SER A 12 7.66 1.67 -3.61
C SER A 12 8.03 2.89 -4.43
N ILE A 13 7.14 3.34 -5.30
CA ILE A 13 7.29 4.54 -6.11
C ILE A 13 6.43 5.65 -5.51
N ARG A 14 7.00 6.83 -5.32
CA ARG A 14 6.34 7.96 -4.67
C ARG A 14 6.28 9.23 -5.51
N ASP A 15 6.92 9.19 -6.67
CA ASP A 15 6.93 10.29 -7.64
C ASP A 15 6.35 9.75 -8.95
N PHE A 16 5.30 10.38 -9.43
CA PHE A 16 4.55 9.95 -10.61
C PHE A 16 4.51 11.05 -11.67
N THR A 17 4.26 10.65 -12.90
CA THR A 17 3.82 11.56 -13.94
C THR A 17 2.33 11.86 -13.76
N ASP A 18 1.81 12.83 -14.50
CA ASP A 18 0.38 13.18 -14.58
C ASP A 18 -0.41 12.29 -15.57
N GLU A 19 0.25 11.24 -16.12
CA GLU A 19 -0.38 10.31 -17.06
C GLU A 19 -1.50 9.53 -16.39
N ALA A 20 -2.71 9.62 -16.94
CA ALA A 20 -3.86 8.86 -16.47
C ALA A 20 -3.69 7.36 -16.76
N ILE A 21 -4.22 6.52 -15.88
CA ILE A 21 -4.28 5.07 -16.10
C ILE A 21 -5.62 4.73 -16.77
N PRO A 22 -5.63 4.02 -17.92
CA PRO A 22 -6.88 3.56 -18.53
C PRO A 22 -7.67 2.68 -17.56
N GLU A 23 -8.99 2.90 -17.49
CA GLU A 23 -9.87 2.13 -16.61
C GLU A 23 -9.73 0.62 -16.79
N GLU A 24 -9.59 0.18 -18.04
CA GLU A 24 -9.39 -1.24 -18.37
C GLU A 24 -8.12 -1.80 -17.74
N THR A 25 -7.04 -1.02 -17.68
CA THR A 25 -5.79 -1.42 -17.02
C THR A 25 -5.99 -1.52 -15.50
N LEU A 26 -6.65 -0.53 -14.88
CA LEU A 26 -7.00 -0.60 -13.45
C LEU A 26 -7.86 -1.85 -13.16
N ARG A 27 -8.83 -2.16 -14.02
CA ARG A 27 -9.64 -3.37 -13.88
C ARG A 27 -8.82 -4.65 -13.95
N ARG A 28 -7.83 -4.74 -14.87
CA ARG A 28 -6.92 -5.90 -14.94
C ARG A 28 -6.09 -6.05 -13.66
N ILE A 29 -5.52 -4.95 -13.17
CA ILE A 29 -4.74 -4.91 -11.92
C ILE A 29 -5.60 -5.38 -10.74
N LEU A 30 -6.80 -4.84 -10.58
CA LEU A 30 -7.72 -5.22 -9.51
C LEU A 30 -8.20 -6.67 -9.63
N LYS A 31 -8.43 -7.15 -10.85
CA LYS A 31 -8.78 -8.56 -11.08
C LYS A 31 -7.68 -9.51 -10.60
N ALA A 32 -6.41 -9.15 -10.80
CA ALA A 32 -5.28 -9.92 -10.28
C ALA A 32 -5.29 -9.96 -8.74
N ALA A 33 -5.64 -8.86 -8.08
CA ALA A 33 -5.78 -8.81 -6.62
C ALA A 33 -6.79 -9.84 -6.09
N TYR A 34 -7.91 -10.03 -6.79
CA TYR A 34 -8.93 -11.03 -6.39
C TYR A 34 -8.50 -12.49 -6.60
N GLN A 35 -7.36 -12.76 -7.26
CA GLN A 35 -6.82 -14.13 -7.38
C GLN A 35 -6.00 -14.55 -6.15
N ALA A 36 -5.78 -13.67 -5.19
CA ALA A 36 -5.08 -13.99 -3.96
C ALA A 36 -5.81 -15.10 -3.16
N PRO A 37 -5.07 -15.93 -2.42
CA PRO A 37 -5.66 -16.85 -1.47
C PRO A 37 -6.43 -16.08 -0.41
N ALA A 38 -7.54 -16.65 0.06
CA ALA A 38 -8.37 -16.04 1.07
C ALA A 38 -8.73 -17.06 2.15
N ASN A 39 -8.70 -16.62 3.42
CA ASN A 39 -9.19 -17.43 4.52
C ASN A 39 -10.64 -17.87 4.26
N ASP A 40 -10.92 -19.17 4.42
CA ASP A 40 -12.23 -19.79 4.21
C ASP A 40 -12.87 -19.50 2.83
N HIS A 41 -12.06 -19.13 1.84
CA HIS A 41 -12.49 -18.68 0.51
C HIS A 41 -13.41 -17.44 0.52
N PHE A 42 -13.61 -16.80 1.65
CA PHE A 42 -14.33 -15.54 1.75
C PHE A 42 -13.44 -14.40 1.26
N ARG A 43 -13.71 -13.86 0.10
CA ARG A 43 -13.06 -12.64 -0.40
C ARG A 43 -13.84 -11.42 0.09
N ASP A 44 -13.88 -11.23 1.42
CA ASP A 44 -14.64 -10.17 2.12
C ASP A 44 -13.90 -8.83 2.09
N TRP A 45 -13.31 -8.51 0.95
CA TRP A 45 -12.69 -7.20 0.71
C TRP A 45 -13.26 -6.56 -0.54
N HIS A 46 -13.23 -5.25 -0.55
CA HIS A 46 -13.63 -4.42 -1.68
C HIS A 46 -12.50 -3.47 -2.02
N PHE A 47 -12.54 -2.90 -3.20
CA PHE A 47 -11.63 -1.85 -3.61
C PHE A 47 -12.43 -0.64 -4.07
N ILE A 48 -12.21 0.53 -3.44
CA ILE A 48 -12.67 1.80 -3.96
C ILE A 48 -11.52 2.39 -4.75
N VAL A 49 -11.78 2.80 -5.99
CA VAL A 49 -10.80 3.46 -6.86
C VAL A 49 -11.17 4.92 -6.97
N VAL A 50 -10.25 5.79 -6.56
CA VAL A 50 -10.43 7.25 -6.63
C VAL A 50 -9.45 7.80 -7.66
N THR A 51 -9.99 8.35 -8.74
CA THR A 51 -9.24 9.05 -9.80
C THR A 51 -9.57 10.54 -9.86
N ASP A 52 -10.69 10.94 -9.25
CA ASP A 52 -11.10 12.32 -9.11
C ASP A 52 -10.26 13.03 -8.04
N LYS A 53 -9.60 14.11 -8.42
CA LYS A 53 -8.68 14.83 -7.53
C LYS A 53 -9.39 15.63 -6.45
N GLU A 54 -10.63 16.09 -6.69
CA GLU A 54 -11.42 16.81 -5.68
C GLU A 54 -11.84 15.85 -4.57
N ILE A 55 -12.39 14.68 -4.95
CA ILE A 55 -12.71 13.61 -3.99
C ILE A 55 -11.45 13.16 -3.25
N LEU A 56 -10.35 13.02 -3.94
CA LEU A 56 -9.09 12.59 -3.33
C LEU A 56 -8.56 13.61 -2.31
N HIS A 57 -8.70 14.92 -2.58
CA HIS A 57 -8.37 15.96 -1.62
C HIS A 57 -9.18 15.83 -0.32
N GLU A 58 -10.48 15.55 -0.44
CA GLU A 58 -11.36 15.35 0.72
C GLU A 58 -10.99 14.07 1.49
N VAL A 59 -10.72 12.95 0.79
CA VAL A 59 -10.28 11.68 1.40
C VAL A 59 -8.98 11.86 2.18
N LEU A 60 -8.08 12.70 1.69
CA LEU A 60 -6.75 12.93 2.27
C LEU A 60 -6.70 14.12 3.23
N GLU A 61 -7.84 14.71 3.61
CA GLU A 61 -7.87 15.90 4.49
C GLU A 61 -7.15 15.66 5.82
N GLY A 62 -7.27 14.45 6.39
CA GLY A 62 -6.60 14.07 7.63
C GLY A 62 -5.10 13.75 7.50
N VAL A 63 -4.58 13.66 6.27
CA VAL A 63 -3.17 13.31 6.04
C VAL A 63 -2.28 14.53 6.20
N PRO A 64 -1.23 14.48 7.05
CA PRO A 64 -0.30 15.60 7.21
C PRO A 64 0.37 15.98 5.89
N LYS A 65 0.37 17.30 5.57
CA LYS A 65 0.88 17.85 4.31
C LYS A 65 2.30 18.38 4.43
N ASP A 66 2.73 18.74 5.63
CA ASP A 66 3.93 19.54 5.90
C ASP A 66 5.02 18.75 6.64
N LEU A 67 4.99 17.41 6.55
CA LEU A 67 6.02 16.57 7.15
C LEU A 67 7.36 16.76 6.43
N THR A 68 8.44 16.82 7.23
CA THR A 68 9.80 17.07 6.78
C THR A 68 10.75 15.98 7.28
N GLU A 69 11.99 16.01 6.81
CA GLU A 69 13.05 15.14 7.34
C GLU A 69 13.32 15.39 8.83
N LYS A 70 13.13 16.63 9.32
CA LYS A 70 13.30 16.99 10.74
C LYS A 70 12.31 16.24 11.62
N ASP A 71 11.10 16.00 11.13
CA ASP A 71 10.10 15.20 11.86
C ASP A 71 10.56 13.76 12.00
N VAL A 72 11.25 13.22 11.00
CA VAL A 72 11.86 11.89 11.07
C VAL A 72 13.03 11.87 12.04
N ASP A 73 13.85 12.92 12.06
CA ASP A 73 14.98 13.03 12.98
C ASP A 73 14.55 13.04 14.44
N ALA A 74 13.36 13.59 14.71
CA ALA A 74 12.73 13.58 16.05
C ALA A 74 12.12 12.23 16.44
N MET A 75 12.06 11.23 15.54
CA MET A 75 11.54 9.89 15.85
C MET A 75 12.60 9.05 16.60
N GLU A 76 12.64 9.17 17.91
CA GLU A 76 13.63 8.49 18.78
C GLU A 76 13.54 6.95 18.71
N TRP A 77 12.38 6.40 18.35
CA TRP A 77 12.18 4.96 18.25
C TRP A 77 12.86 4.33 17.02
N ILE A 78 13.33 5.14 16.06
CA ILE A 78 14.07 4.66 14.89
C ILE A 78 15.57 4.69 15.25
N SER A 79 16.09 3.55 15.65
CA SER A 79 17.51 3.40 16.02
C SER A 79 18.38 2.93 14.84
N ASP A 80 17.82 2.20 13.89
CA ASP A 80 18.55 1.69 12.73
C ASP A 80 18.77 2.79 11.69
N PRO A 81 20.06 3.05 11.27
CA PRO A 81 20.37 4.13 10.33
C PRO A 81 19.76 3.93 8.93
N ILE A 82 19.64 2.68 8.45
CA ILE A 82 19.09 2.37 7.14
C ILE A 82 17.58 2.59 7.16
N GLN A 83 16.92 2.18 8.23
CA GLN A 83 15.51 2.47 8.45
C GLN A 83 15.28 3.97 8.50
N LYS A 84 16.11 4.73 9.24
CA LYS A 84 15.99 6.17 9.38
C LYS A 84 16.10 6.89 8.03
N GLU A 85 17.06 6.49 7.20
CA GLU A 85 17.23 7.03 5.86
C GLU A 85 16.01 6.74 4.97
N SER A 86 15.49 5.52 5.03
CA SER A 86 14.26 5.14 4.29
C SER A 86 13.06 5.99 4.72
N TYR A 87 12.96 6.32 6.00
CA TYR A 87 11.90 7.19 6.51
C TYR A 87 12.07 8.65 6.09
N ARG A 88 13.31 9.19 6.06
CA ARG A 88 13.59 10.54 5.52
C ARG A 88 13.13 10.68 4.07
N MET A 89 13.31 9.66 3.25
CA MET A 89 12.82 9.67 1.87
C MET A 89 11.29 9.53 1.76
N ALA A 90 10.66 8.81 2.69
CA ALA A 90 9.25 8.43 2.58
C ALA A 90 8.28 9.37 3.30
N VAL A 91 8.64 9.83 4.51
CA VAL A 91 7.72 10.58 5.38
C VAL A 91 7.34 11.95 4.80
N PRO A 92 8.24 12.75 4.23
CA PRO A 92 7.87 14.03 3.63
C PRO A 92 6.92 13.90 2.43
N LYS A 93 6.87 12.71 1.80
CA LYS A 93 6.06 12.46 0.61
C LYS A 93 4.68 11.85 0.90
N GLN A 94 4.32 11.63 2.18
CA GLN A 94 3.14 10.85 2.55
C GLN A 94 1.81 11.37 1.98
N TYR A 95 1.64 12.68 1.85
CA TYR A 95 0.50 13.28 1.19
C TYR A 95 0.68 13.29 -0.34
N ARG A 96 1.85 13.80 -0.79
CA ARG A 96 2.14 13.99 -2.22
C ARG A 96 2.08 12.68 -3.00
N MET A 97 2.61 11.59 -2.46
CA MET A 97 2.60 10.29 -3.12
C MET A 97 1.20 9.72 -3.41
N LEU A 98 0.16 10.23 -2.72
CA LEU A 98 -1.22 9.84 -2.97
C LEU A 98 -1.93 10.86 -3.87
N ILE A 99 -1.81 12.17 -3.57
CA ILE A 99 -2.52 13.18 -4.35
C ILE A 99 -2.00 13.29 -5.79
N ASP A 100 -0.70 13.05 -6.01
CA ASP A 100 -0.07 13.08 -7.32
C ASP A 100 -0.23 11.74 -8.10
N ALA A 101 -0.67 10.67 -7.44
CA ALA A 101 -0.93 9.39 -8.11
C ALA A 101 -2.05 9.50 -9.15
N ALA A 102 -1.98 8.75 -10.25
CA ALA A 102 -3.03 8.72 -11.27
C ALA A 102 -4.34 8.10 -10.74
N ALA A 103 -4.23 7.18 -9.80
CA ALA A 103 -5.35 6.60 -9.06
C ALA A 103 -4.93 6.27 -7.63
N VAL A 104 -5.85 6.39 -6.70
CA VAL A 104 -5.70 5.82 -5.35
C VAL A 104 -6.69 4.69 -5.18
N VAL A 105 -6.18 3.51 -4.90
CA VAL A 105 -6.97 2.34 -4.55
C VAL A 105 -7.05 2.23 -3.04
N VAL A 106 -8.27 2.18 -2.51
CA VAL A 106 -8.56 2.02 -1.09
C VAL A 106 -9.15 0.63 -0.88
N PRO A 107 -8.33 -0.36 -0.45
CA PRO A 107 -8.85 -1.65 -0.03
C PRO A 107 -9.74 -1.48 1.21
N LEU A 108 -10.85 -2.18 1.22
CA LEU A 108 -11.74 -2.29 2.37
C LEU A 108 -11.77 -3.75 2.82
N MET A 109 -11.54 -3.97 4.08
CA MET A 109 -11.61 -5.29 4.70
C MET A 109 -12.72 -5.32 5.74
N LYS A 110 -13.55 -6.38 5.72
CA LYS A 110 -14.56 -6.57 6.76
C LYS A 110 -13.90 -6.85 8.10
N LYS A 111 -14.24 -6.04 9.10
CA LYS A 111 -13.72 -6.13 10.47
C LYS A 111 -14.43 -7.26 11.21
N LYS A 112 -13.80 -8.44 11.26
CA LYS A 112 -14.37 -9.65 11.89
C LYS A 112 -13.87 -9.87 13.31
N VAL A 113 -12.68 -9.34 13.62
CA VAL A 113 -11.98 -9.54 14.89
C VAL A 113 -11.29 -8.26 15.32
N ASP A 114 -10.91 -8.17 16.59
CA ASP A 114 -10.01 -7.14 17.06
C ASP A 114 -8.57 -7.52 16.68
N LEU A 115 -8.03 -6.84 15.65
CA LEU A 115 -6.68 -7.12 15.14
C LEU A 115 -5.57 -6.77 16.15
N LEU A 116 -5.85 -5.90 17.13
CA LEU A 116 -4.88 -5.50 18.14
C LEU A 116 -4.88 -6.46 19.35
N HIS A 117 -5.96 -7.22 19.53
CA HIS A 117 -6.11 -8.19 20.61
C HIS A 117 -6.69 -9.51 20.05
N PRO A 118 -5.96 -10.20 19.14
CA PRO A 118 -6.44 -11.46 18.57
C PRO A 118 -6.44 -12.55 19.65
N ARG A 119 -7.42 -13.44 19.60
CA ARG A 119 -7.49 -14.61 20.51
C ARG A 119 -6.41 -15.65 20.19
N ASP A 120 -6.13 -15.80 18.89
CA ASP A 120 -5.10 -16.67 18.35
C ASP A 120 -4.64 -16.18 16.97
N LEU A 121 -3.65 -16.84 16.36
CA LEU A 121 -3.11 -16.47 15.05
C LEU A 121 -4.14 -16.61 13.92
N SER A 122 -5.15 -17.48 14.08
CA SER A 122 -6.20 -17.69 13.07
C SER A 122 -7.07 -16.43 12.91
N ASP A 123 -7.26 -15.67 13.98
CA ASP A 123 -7.99 -14.40 13.92
C ASP A 123 -7.35 -13.38 12.95
N LEU A 124 -6.04 -13.49 12.71
CA LEU A 124 -5.30 -12.60 11.81
C LEU A 124 -5.37 -13.03 10.33
N ASN A 125 -5.91 -14.20 10.02
CA ASN A 125 -5.94 -14.73 8.66
C ASN A 125 -6.73 -13.82 7.68
N CYS A 126 -7.78 -13.15 8.14
CA CYS A 126 -8.53 -12.21 7.30
C CYS A 126 -7.65 -11.00 6.90
N PHE A 127 -6.84 -10.50 7.83
CA PHE A 127 -5.90 -9.41 7.58
C PHE A 127 -4.74 -9.89 6.67
N ALA A 128 -4.19 -11.08 6.92
CA ALA A 128 -3.19 -11.67 6.04
C ALA A 128 -3.71 -11.85 4.60
N SER A 129 -4.95 -12.30 4.45
CA SER A 129 -5.59 -12.51 3.13
C SER A 129 -5.69 -11.21 2.31
N VAL A 130 -6.08 -10.10 2.93
CA VAL A 130 -6.14 -8.82 2.21
C VAL A 130 -4.74 -8.33 1.81
N TRP A 131 -3.71 -8.59 2.61
CA TRP A 131 -2.34 -8.25 2.24
C TRP A 131 -1.79 -9.12 1.11
N CYS A 132 -2.17 -10.40 1.01
CA CYS A 132 -1.89 -11.21 -0.17
C CYS A 132 -2.54 -10.61 -1.43
N SER A 133 -3.77 -10.12 -1.31
CA SER A 133 -4.47 -9.44 -2.39
C SER A 133 -3.78 -8.12 -2.80
N ILE A 134 -3.29 -7.36 -1.84
CA ILE A 134 -2.54 -6.12 -2.08
C ILE A 134 -1.22 -6.42 -2.79
N GLU A 135 -0.49 -7.47 -2.41
CA GLU A 135 0.75 -7.85 -3.11
C GLU A 135 0.48 -8.26 -4.56
N ASN A 136 -0.58 -9.04 -4.84
CA ASN A 136 -0.99 -9.35 -6.20
C ASN A 136 -1.29 -8.08 -7.02
N LEU A 137 -1.95 -7.08 -6.40
CA LEU A 137 -2.19 -5.77 -7.01
C LEU A 137 -0.87 -5.07 -7.39
N TRP A 138 0.09 -5.05 -6.48
CA TRP A 138 1.39 -4.40 -6.70
C TRP A 138 2.18 -5.06 -7.82
N LEU A 139 2.21 -6.39 -7.84
CA LEU A 139 2.90 -7.15 -8.89
C LEU A 139 2.23 -6.94 -10.24
N ALA A 140 0.89 -6.95 -10.29
CA ALA A 140 0.14 -6.69 -11.52
C ALA A 140 0.37 -5.26 -12.02
N ALA A 141 0.36 -4.25 -11.13
CA ALA A 141 0.67 -2.88 -11.50
C ALA A 141 2.10 -2.76 -12.06
N THR A 142 3.08 -3.42 -11.43
CA THR A 142 4.47 -3.45 -11.90
C THR A 142 4.58 -4.10 -13.27
N ALA A 143 3.90 -5.22 -13.50
CA ALA A 143 3.87 -5.91 -14.79
C ALA A 143 3.26 -5.06 -15.91
N GLU A 144 2.30 -4.20 -15.59
CA GLU A 144 1.67 -3.22 -16.50
C GLU A 144 2.52 -1.93 -16.66
N GLY A 145 3.68 -1.83 -15.99
CA GLY A 145 4.59 -0.67 -16.08
C GLY A 145 4.24 0.50 -15.16
N TYR A 146 3.39 0.27 -14.16
CA TYR A 146 3.05 1.26 -13.13
C TYR A 146 3.79 1.01 -11.83
N GLY A 147 3.98 2.08 -11.06
CA GLY A 147 4.51 2.02 -9.71
C GLY A 147 3.40 2.18 -8.68
N CYS A 148 3.65 1.65 -7.49
CA CYS A 148 2.74 1.79 -6.36
C CYS A 148 3.47 2.30 -5.12
N ASN A 149 2.73 2.97 -4.25
CA ASN A 149 3.12 3.23 -2.87
C ASN A 149 2.00 2.82 -1.92
N VAL A 150 2.29 2.90 -0.64
CA VAL A 150 1.32 2.56 0.40
C VAL A 150 1.37 3.56 1.55
N ARG A 151 0.20 3.94 2.05
CA ARG A 151 0.01 4.65 3.31
C ARG A 151 -0.92 3.86 4.21
N ILE A 152 -0.48 3.62 5.43
CA ILE A 152 -1.35 3.08 6.48
C ILE A 152 -2.06 4.27 7.15
N PRO A 153 -3.40 4.30 7.22
CA PRO A 153 -4.14 5.36 7.89
C PRO A 153 -3.76 5.49 9.37
N ARG A 154 -3.72 6.73 9.86
CA ARG A 154 -3.39 7.06 11.25
C ARG A 154 -4.40 8.07 11.81
N GLY A 155 -4.58 8.04 13.12
CA GLY A 155 -5.47 9.00 13.78
C GLY A 155 -6.90 8.95 13.23
N ASN A 156 -7.38 10.04 12.66
CA ASN A 156 -8.73 10.17 12.11
C ASN A 156 -8.82 9.93 10.59
N GLU A 157 -7.72 9.57 9.93
CA GLU A 157 -7.67 9.43 8.46
C GLU A 157 -8.69 8.41 7.93
N GLU A 158 -8.88 7.28 8.62
CA GLU A 158 -9.88 6.28 8.24
C GLU A 158 -11.31 6.85 8.36
N ALA A 159 -11.61 7.56 9.44
CA ALA A 159 -12.94 8.15 9.66
C ALA A 159 -13.24 9.23 8.63
N VAL A 160 -12.27 10.06 8.26
CA VAL A 160 -12.40 11.07 7.19
C VAL A 160 -12.68 10.37 5.86
N ALA A 161 -11.88 9.39 5.50
CA ALA A 161 -12.05 8.63 4.26
C ALA A 161 -13.42 7.92 4.23
N GLN A 162 -13.87 7.32 5.34
CA GLN A 162 -15.18 6.68 5.43
C GLN A 162 -16.32 7.65 5.15
N LYS A 163 -16.26 8.83 5.74
CA LYS A 163 -17.28 9.87 5.55
C LYS A 163 -17.39 10.30 4.09
N VAL A 164 -16.25 10.46 3.41
CA VAL A 164 -16.20 10.91 2.01
C VAL A 164 -16.59 9.79 1.05
N LEU A 165 -16.03 8.58 1.26
CA LEU A 165 -16.21 7.44 0.35
C LEU A 165 -17.50 6.65 0.60
N GLY A 166 -18.16 6.87 1.74
CA GLY A 166 -19.48 6.31 2.05
C GLY A 166 -19.50 4.79 2.25
N PHE A 167 -18.38 4.15 2.59
CA PHE A 167 -18.41 2.73 2.87
C PHE A 167 -19.03 2.42 4.25
N PRO A 168 -19.71 1.27 4.38
CA PRO A 168 -20.50 0.98 5.58
C PRO A 168 -19.65 0.70 6.81
N ASP A 169 -20.24 0.86 7.98
CA ASP A 169 -19.66 0.42 9.24
C ASP A 169 -19.29 -1.07 9.21
N GLY A 170 -18.29 -1.43 9.99
CA GLY A 170 -17.78 -2.81 10.02
C GLY A 170 -16.74 -3.12 8.96
N TYR A 171 -16.37 -2.16 8.12
CA TYR A 171 -15.18 -2.23 7.28
C TYR A 171 -14.05 -1.36 7.85
N MET A 172 -12.83 -1.67 7.46
CA MET A 172 -11.64 -0.89 7.76
C MET A 172 -10.75 -0.76 6.53
N ILE A 173 -9.92 0.27 6.55
CA ILE A 173 -8.91 0.52 5.51
C ILE A 173 -7.56 -0.03 6.00
N PRO A 174 -7.05 -1.17 5.50
CA PRO A 174 -5.71 -1.65 5.86
C PRO A 174 -4.61 -0.71 5.35
N CYS A 175 -4.81 -0.11 4.19
CA CYS A 175 -3.93 0.91 3.61
C CYS A 175 -4.61 1.67 2.49
N MET A 176 -4.02 2.79 2.06
CA MET A 176 -4.33 3.49 0.80
C MET A 176 -3.17 3.28 -0.16
N ILE A 177 -3.44 2.98 -1.43
CA ILE A 177 -2.43 2.62 -2.43
C ILE A 177 -2.48 3.64 -3.56
N GLY A 178 -1.42 4.47 -3.68
CA GLY A 178 -1.25 5.31 -4.87
C GLY A 178 -0.68 4.50 -6.02
N ILE A 179 -1.26 4.63 -7.21
CA ILE A 179 -0.81 3.97 -8.45
C ILE A 179 -0.63 5.04 -9.53
N GLY A 180 0.50 4.98 -10.22
CA GLY A 180 0.80 5.91 -11.31
C GLY A 180 1.99 5.46 -12.14
N ARG A 181 2.21 6.11 -13.29
CA ARG A 181 3.43 5.91 -14.04
C ARG A 181 4.59 6.57 -13.30
N PRO A 182 5.67 5.83 -13.01
CA PRO A 182 6.82 6.40 -12.34
C PRO A 182 7.38 7.61 -13.12
N ALA A 183 7.64 8.72 -12.43
CA ALA A 183 8.37 9.84 -13.01
C ALA A 183 9.81 9.41 -13.37
N GLU A 184 10.42 10.06 -14.34
CA GLU A 184 11.77 9.73 -14.79
C GLU A 184 12.81 9.81 -13.65
N ASN A 185 12.63 10.77 -12.76
CA ASN A 185 13.47 10.99 -11.57
C ASN A 185 12.94 10.29 -10.31
N ALA A 186 11.98 9.38 -10.42
CA ALA A 186 11.43 8.67 -9.27
C ALA A 186 12.52 7.85 -8.56
N VAL A 187 12.69 8.11 -7.27
CA VAL A 187 13.66 7.37 -6.46
C VAL A 187 13.16 5.95 -6.22
N ARG A 188 13.96 4.98 -6.62
CA ARG A 188 13.75 3.57 -6.30
C ARG A 188 14.60 3.20 -5.09
N THR A 189 13.96 2.90 -3.97
CA THR A 189 14.67 2.50 -2.75
C THR A 189 15.51 1.25 -3.02
N LYS A 190 16.81 1.36 -2.73
CA LYS A 190 17.73 0.21 -2.86
C LYS A 190 17.34 -0.88 -1.88
N GLN A 191 17.25 -2.11 -2.36
CA GLN A 191 17.04 -3.27 -1.49
C GLN A 191 18.31 -3.57 -0.70
N ILE A 192 18.14 -3.91 0.58
CA ILE A 192 19.23 -4.44 1.40
C ILE A 192 19.50 -5.86 0.91
N PRO A 193 20.77 -6.21 0.61
CA PRO A 193 21.09 -7.58 0.24
C PRO A 193 20.69 -8.56 1.34
N VAL A 194 20.10 -9.67 0.93
CA VAL A 194 19.71 -10.78 1.83
C VAL A 194 20.58 -11.98 1.50
N ASP A 195 21.17 -12.58 2.50
CA ASP A 195 21.84 -13.87 2.38
C ASP A 195 20.78 -14.97 2.49
N TYR A 196 20.27 -15.39 1.34
CA TYR A 196 19.22 -16.42 1.27
C TYR A 196 19.70 -17.77 1.79
N ASP A 197 20.98 -18.11 1.57
CA ASP A 197 21.54 -19.39 2.01
C ASP A 197 21.63 -19.46 3.54
N ALA A 198 21.85 -18.32 4.20
CA ALA A 198 21.83 -18.23 5.65
C ALA A 198 20.42 -18.22 6.26
N GLN A 199 19.38 -17.95 5.44
CA GLN A 199 18.01 -17.82 5.90
C GLN A 199 17.09 -18.97 5.47
N ILE A 200 17.53 -19.81 4.54
CA ILE A 200 16.76 -20.97 4.09
C ILE A 200 17.34 -22.23 4.75
N HIS A 201 16.54 -22.84 5.62
CA HIS A 201 16.94 -24.05 6.34
C HIS A 201 16.19 -25.25 5.78
N TRP A 202 16.94 -26.31 5.42
CA TRP A 202 16.40 -27.57 4.92
C TRP A 202 16.24 -28.56 6.06
N GLN A 203 15.01 -29.04 6.30
CA GLN A 203 14.56 -30.03 7.30
C GLN A 203 14.66 -29.53 8.76
N ARG A 204 15.69 -28.80 9.13
CA ARG A 204 15.91 -28.29 10.50
C ARG A 204 16.49 -26.87 10.43
N PHE A 205 16.21 -26.10 11.47
CA PHE A 205 16.87 -24.80 11.71
C PHE A 205 18.30 -25.04 12.14
#